data_1e0c6f0b068c25b349ff024f51ffa0b7
#
_entry.id   1e0c6f0b068c25b349ff024f51ffa0b7
#
_cell.length_a   1.000
_cell.length_b   1.000
_cell.length_c   1.000
_cell.angle_alpha   90.00
_cell.angle_beta   90.00
_cell.angle_gamma   90.00
#
_symmetry.space_group_name_H-M   'P 1'
#
loop_
_entity.id
_entity.type
_entity.pdbx_description
1 polymer ?
#
loop_
_entity_poly.entity_id
_entity_poly.type
_entity_poly.pdbx_seq_one_letter_code
_entity_poly.pdbx_strand_id
1 'polypeptide(L)'
;MSNPNFLNELVEEASVHTQPLRKRRLGFLFWLCVGWIALNFLGAIFANVLPLINPLFQNYNVVNTGPSLHHLLGTDDLGRDIFSRIVFGSRVSIEVSLGAMLIGFGIGAPLGMLAAYRRGTFDAVLSTVMYVFLAFPAIIATIAVLSFWTPRSLLKIIVVVGIAAIPLVYRVIRGATLNFATRDFVVAAKVQGATDRRILMKELLPNVAPIGVSFLLIGVATVVTLEGTLAFLGLSVTAPTPSWGNMINESLNNLQANPWLAIFPSAAMCLFLLSLNFIGDRLRSHYDISEIKL
;
A
#
# COMPACT_ATOMS: atom_id res chain seq x y z
N MET A 1 -15.54 10.84 -59.85
CA MET A 1 -16.71 11.30 -59.07
C MET A 1 -16.43 11.05 -57.60
N SER A 2 -15.94 12.04 -56.90
CA SER A 2 -15.67 11.97 -55.46
C SER A 2 -16.99 12.16 -54.72
N ASN A 3 -17.34 11.21 -53.87
CA ASN A 3 -18.56 11.25 -53.08
C ASN A 3 -18.43 12.42 -52.07
N PRO A 4 -19.24 13.49 -52.17
CA PRO A 4 -19.16 14.64 -51.27
C PRO A 4 -19.48 14.27 -49.80
N ASN A 5 -20.09 13.11 -49.55
CA ASN A 5 -20.45 12.64 -48.22
C ASN A 5 -19.26 11.97 -47.49
N PHE A 6 -18.23 11.53 -48.23
CA PHE A 6 -17.05 10.86 -47.63
C PHE A 6 -16.26 11.77 -46.70
N LEU A 7 -16.11 13.06 -47.07
CA LEU A 7 -15.46 14.03 -46.20
C LEU A 7 -16.28 14.35 -44.93
N ASN A 8 -17.60 14.37 -45.06
CA ASN A 8 -18.49 14.59 -43.90
C ASN A 8 -18.48 13.39 -42.95
N GLU A 9 -18.43 12.15 -43.48
CA GLU A 9 -18.29 10.93 -42.67
C GLU A 9 -16.95 10.92 -41.92
N LEU A 10 -15.84 11.28 -42.57
CA LEU A 10 -14.54 11.39 -41.92
C LEU A 10 -14.49 12.50 -40.85
N VAL A 11 -15.16 13.61 -41.06
CA VAL A 11 -15.27 14.71 -40.11
C VAL A 11 -16.15 14.29 -38.91
N GLU A 12 -17.22 13.54 -39.18
CA GLU A 12 -18.11 13.03 -38.14
C GLU A 12 -17.42 11.94 -37.30
N GLU A 13 -16.69 11.00 -37.91
CA GLU A 13 -15.82 10.03 -37.23
C GLU A 13 -14.71 10.71 -36.41
N ALA A 14 -14.06 11.73 -36.97
CA ALA A 14 -13.07 12.50 -36.23
C ALA A 14 -13.66 13.29 -35.07
N SER A 15 -14.89 13.78 -35.19
CA SER A 15 -15.60 14.49 -34.12
C SER A 15 -16.05 13.60 -32.97
N VAL A 16 -16.39 12.33 -33.27
CA VAL A 16 -16.72 11.33 -32.23
C VAL A 16 -15.53 11.00 -31.34
N HIS A 17 -14.30 11.08 -31.89
CA HIS A 17 -13.08 10.85 -31.11
C HIS A 17 -12.59 12.08 -30.29
N THR A 18 -13.22 13.25 -30.47
CA THR A 18 -12.82 14.49 -29.77
C THR A 18 -13.71 14.88 -28.59
N GLN A 19 -14.49 13.95 -28.03
CA GLN A 19 -15.19 14.26 -26.77
C GLN A 19 -14.14 14.56 -25.68
N PRO A 20 -14.19 15.75 -25.05
CA PRO A 20 -13.26 16.07 -23.98
C PRO A 20 -13.53 15.11 -22.84
N LEU A 21 -12.51 14.26 -22.54
CA LEU A 21 -12.56 13.37 -21.39
C LEU A 21 -12.83 14.22 -20.14
N ARG A 22 -14.08 14.18 -19.69
CA ARG A 22 -14.56 14.95 -18.53
C ARG A 22 -13.74 14.51 -17.33
N LYS A 23 -12.91 15.39 -16.77
CA LYS A 23 -12.19 15.13 -15.52
C LYS A 23 -13.20 14.61 -14.51
N ARG A 24 -13.16 13.32 -14.20
CA ARG A 24 -14.05 12.73 -13.19
C ARG A 24 -13.72 13.39 -11.87
N ARG A 25 -14.68 14.15 -11.32
CA ARG A 25 -14.53 14.71 -9.96
C ARG A 25 -14.31 13.56 -8.99
N LEU A 26 -13.36 13.73 -8.10
CA LEU A 26 -13.15 12.84 -6.96
C LEU A 26 -14.45 12.89 -6.16
N GLY A 27 -15.22 11.80 -6.17
CA GLY A 27 -16.56 11.76 -5.55
C GLY A 27 -16.48 11.82 -4.02
N PHE A 28 -17.65 11.97 -3.36
CA PHE A 28 -17.79 11.98 -1.89
C PHE A 28 -17.08 10.78 -1.23
N LEU A 29 -17.23 9.58 -1.80
CA LEU A 29 -16.60 8.36 -1.29
C LEU A 29 -15.07 8.45 -1.23
N PHE A 30 -14.42 9.15 -2.18
CA PHE A 30 -12.98 9.36 -2.16
C PHE A 30 -12.55 10.14 -0.92
N TRP A 31 -13.23 11.25 -0.62
CA TRP A 31 -12.93 12.06 0.54
C TRP A 31 -13.25 11.37 1.86
N LEU A 32 -14.26 10.50 1.88
CA LEU A 32 -14.57 9.66 3.04
C LEU A 32 -13.43 8.66 3.30
N CYS A 33 -12.92 8.00 2.24
CA CYS A 33 -11.77 7.10 2.35
C CYS A 33 -10.50 7.85 2.82
N VAL A 34 -10.25 9.05 2.26
CA VAL A 34 -9.13 9.91 2.70
C VAL A 34 -9.28 10.29 4.17
N GLY A 35 -10.47 10.69 4.58
CA GLY A 35 -10.78 11.01 5.99
C GLY A 35 -10.55 9.83 6.91
N TRP A 36 -10.98 8.63 6.52
CA TRP A 36 -10.74 7.41 7.31
C TRP A 36 -9.26 7.08 7.46
N ILE A 37 -8.49 7.16 6.38
CA ILE A 37 -7.04 6.96 6.44
C ILE A 37 -6.39 8.02 7.32
N ALA A 38 -6.73 9.30 7.13
CA ALA A 38 -6.21 10.39 7.94
C ALA A 38 -6.52 10.19 9.44
N LEU A 39 -7.74 9.74 9.77
CA LEU A 39 -8.15 9.43 11.15
C LEU A 39 -7.26 8.33 11.76
N ASN A 40 -6.98 7.26 11.00
CA ASN A 40 -6.10 6.18 11.48
C ASN A 40 -4.65 6.66 11.66
N PHE A 41 -4.12 7.48 10.73
CA PHE A 41 -2.79 8.06 10.88
C PHE A 41 -2.69 9.01 12.07
N LEU A 42 -3.66 9.90 12.24
CA LEU A 42 -3.72 10.80 13.40
C LEU A 42 -3.89 10.02 14.70
N GLY A 43 -4.76 9.01 14.71
CA GLY A 43 -4.91 8.09 15.85
C GLY A 43 -3.60 7.40 16.20
N ALA A 44 -2.86 6.87 15.21
CA ALA A 44 -1.58 6.24 15.42
C ALA A 44 -0.51 7.20 15.99
N ILE A 45 -0.42 8.43 15.47
CA ILE A 45 0.56 9.42 15.90
C ILE A 45 0.22 9.94 17.31
N PHE A 46 -1.03 10.31 17.53
CA PHE A 46 -1.48 10.96 18.76
C PHE A 46 -2.04 10.00 19.81
N ALA A 47 -1.94 8.67 19.62
CA ALA A 47 -2.47 7.66 20.56
C ALA A 47 -2.07 7.91 22.03
N ASN A 48 -0.85 8.38 22.27
CA ASN A 48 -0.34 8.66 23.63
C ASN A 48 -0.90 9.95 24.24
N VAL A 49 -1.48 10.85 23.44
CA VAL A 49 -2.01 12.16 23.87
C VAL A 49 -3.53 12.12 23.98
N LEU A 50 -4.16 11.20 23.25
CA LEU A 50 -5.61 11.01 23.29
C LEU A 50 -6.02 10.48 24.68
N PRO A 51 -7.20 10.84 25.19
CA PRO A 51 -7.73 10.36 26.46
C PRO A 51 -8.19 8.90 26.35
N LEU A 52 -7.28 8.02 25.97
CA LEU A 52 -7.52 6.59 25.80
C LEU A 52 -7.08 5.83 27.05
N ILE A 53 -7.78 4.76 27.36
CA ILE A 53 -7.35 3.81 28.39
C ILE A 53 -6.04 3.18 27.92
N ASN A 54 -5.07 2.98 28.85
CA ASN A 54 -3.84 2.30 28.49
C ASN A 54 -4.16 0.94 27.86
N PRO A 55 -3.71 0.66 26.61
CA PRO A 55 -4.07 -0.56 25.87
C PRO A 55 -3.54 -1.84 26.53
N LEU A 56 -2.62 -1.72 27.47
CA LEU A 56 -2.03 -2.82 28.23
C LEU A 56 -2.63 -3.00 29.62
N PHE A 57 -3.47 -2.05 30.06
CA PHE A 57 -4.11 -2.13 31.38
C PHE A 57 -5.12 -3.27 31.39
N GLN A 58 -4.93 -4.21 32.32
CA GLN A 58 -5.78 -5.38 32.50
C GLN A 58 -6.73 -5.15 33.69
N ASN A 59 -8.01 -5.40 33.49
CA ASN A 59 -9.02 -5.31 34.56
C ASN A 59 -9.88 -6.56 34.56
N TYR A 60 -9.52 -7.51 35.43
CA TYR A 60 -10.19 -8.82 35.52
C TYR A 60 -11.65 -8.72 36.00
N ASN A 61 -12.14 -7.57 36.48
CA ASN A 61 -13.53 -7.38 36.85
C ASN A 61 -14.47 -7.15 35.65
N VAL A 62 -13.92 -6.81 34.50
CA VAL A 62 -14.67 -6.46 33.27
C VAL A 62 -14.20 -7.32 32.06
N VAL A 63 -13.83 -8.56 32.29
CA VAL A 63 -13.39 -9.49 31.24
C VAL A 63 -14.53 -9.79 30.28
N ASN A 64 -14.27 -9.75 28.97
CA ASN A 64 -15.22 -10.06 27.91
C ASN A 64 -16.56 -9.30 28.03
N THR A 65 -16.54 -8.06 28.52
CA THR A 65 -17.76 -7.24 28.56
C THR A 65 -18.03 -6.63 27.19
N GLY A 66 -19.30 -6.59 26.81
CA GLY A 66 -19.75 -5.97 25.56
C GLY A 66 -19.57 -4.45 25.55
N PRO A 67 -19.85 -3.80 24.41
CA PRO A 67 -19.79 -2.35 24.27
C PRO A 67 -20.59 -1.60 25.34
N SER A 68 -19.98 -0.57 25.93
CA SER A 68 -20.56 0.26 26.98
C SER A 68 -20.04 1.70 26.90
N LEU A 69 -20.59 2.63 27.70
CA LEU A 69 -20.13 4.02 27.76
C LEU A 69 -18.69 4.15 28.30
N HIS A 70 -18.23 3.20 29.12
CA HIS A 70 -16.85 3.17 29.63
C HIS A 70 -15.91 2.43 28.72
N HIS A 71 -16.39 1.44 27.97
CA HIS A 71 -15.65 0.64 27.01
C HIS A 71 -16.42 0.64 25.69
N LEU A 72 -16.16 1.61 24.83
CA LEU A 72 -16.94 1.87 23.60
C LEU A 72 -17.11 0.62 22.70
N LEU A 73 -16.07 -0.20 22.59
CA LEU A 73 -16.09 -1.45 21.81
C LEU A 73 -16.02 -2.69 22.70
N GLY A 74 -16.16 -2.51 24.02
CA GLY A 74 -16.06 -3.60 25.00
C GLY A 74 -14.61 -3.88 25.41
N THR A 75 -14.44 -5.01 26.13
CA THR A 75 -13.15 -5.47 26.66
C THR A 75 -12.83 -6.89 26.18
N ASP A 76 -11.54 -7.21 26.17
CA ASP A 76 -11.04 -8.52 25.75
C ASP A 76 -11.00 -9.54 26.93
N ASP A 77 -10.38 -10.70 26.68
CA ASP A 77 -10.21 -11.82 27.63
C ASP A 77 -9.34 -11.51 28.85
N LEU A 78 -8.61 -10.40 28.83
CA LEU A 78 -7.84 -9.87 29.96
C LEU A 78 -8.43 -8.58 30.54
N GLY A 79 -9.64 -8.18 30.09
CA GLY A 79 -10.30 -6.95 30.49
C GLY A 79 -9.64 -5.68 29.94
N ARG A 80 -8.88 -5.77 28.85
CA ARG A 80 -8.24 -4.63 28.17
C ARG A 80 -9.24 -3.98 27.21
N ASP A 81 -9.22 -2.65 27.12
CA ASP A 81 -10.13 -1.87 26.27
C ASP A 81 -9.86 -2.07 24.77
N ILE A 82 -10.86 -2.58 24.03
CA ILE A 82 -10.72 -2.91 22.60
C ILE A 82 -10.53 -1.66 21.76
N PHE A 83 -11.24 -0.56 22.05
CA PHE A 83 -11.13 0.68 21.28
C PHE A 83 -9.72 1.25 21.36
N SER A 84 -9.17 1.37 22.55
CA SER A 84 -7.79 1.80 22.77
C SER A 84 -6.79 0.89 22.04
N ARG A 85 -6.99 -0.43 22.14
CA ARG A 85 -6.13 -1.42 21.46
C ARG A 85 -6.20 -1.31 19.94
N ILE A 86 -7.35 -1.01 19.33
CA ILE A 86 -7.48 -0.78 17.88
C ILE A 86 -6.71 0.46 17.47
N VAL A 87 -6.81 1.56 18.23
CA VAL A 87 -6.08 2.80 17.92
C VAL A 87 -4.57 2.61 18.07
N PHE A 88 -4.11 2.00 19.16
CA PHE A 88 -2.69 1.70 19.34
C PHE A 88 -2.19 0.64 18.36
N GLY A 89 -3.01 -0.35 18.02
CA GLY A 89 -2.71 -1.40 17.05
C GLY A 89 -2.54 -0.87 15.62
N SER A 90 -3.27 0.20 15.25
CA SER A 90 -3.08 0.86 13.96
C SER A 90 -1.66 1.38 13.77
N ARG A 91 -1.00 1.85 14.84
CA ARG A 91 0.40 2.30 14.81
C ARG A 91 1.32 1.21 14.31
N VAL A 92 1.23 0.00 14.88
CA VAL A 92 2.10 -1.13 14.49
C VAL A 92 1.86 -1.50 13.04
N SER A 93 0.60 -1.69 12.63
CA SER A 93 0.27 -2.08 11.25
C SER A 93 0.68 -1.01 10.23
N ILE A 94 0.54 0.28 10.57
CA ILE A 94 0.97 1.40 9.73
C ILE A 94 2.51 1.50 9.67
N GLU A 95 3.20 1.40 10.80
CA GLU A 95 4.67 1.47 10.85
C GLU A 95 5.30 0.33 10.05
N VAL A 96 4.80 -0.91 10.19
CA VAL A 96 5.30 -2.04 9.42
C VAL A 96 5.07 -1.83 7.92
N SER A 97 3.85 -1.45 7.54
CA SER A 97 3.51 -1.34 6.12
C SER A 97 4.22 -0.19 5.43
N LEU A 98 4.27 0.99 6.05
CA LEU A 98 5.02 2.13 5.51
C LEU A 98 6.52 1.86 5.49
N GLY A 99 7.09 1.36 6.59
CA GLY A 99 8.51 1.07 6.68
C GLY A 99 8.95 0.04 5.63
N ALA A 100 8.18 -1.04 5.45
CA ALA A 100 8.45 -2.04 4.43
C ALA A 100 8.35 -1.46 3.01
N MET A 101 7.31 -0.66 2.73
CA MET A 101 7.15 -0.04 1.42
C MET A 101 8.22 1.02 1.15
N LEU A 102 8.69 1.75 2.15
CA LEU A 102 9.83 2.67 2.00
C LEU A 102 11.12 1.94 1.61
N ILE A 103 11.39 0.77 2.19
CA ILE A 103 12.52 -0.08 1.77
C ILE A 103 12.31 -0.57 0.33
N GLY A 104 11.13 -1.11 0.05
CA GLY A 104 10.76 -1.61 -1.29
C GLY A 104 10.92 -0.53 -2.37
N PHE A 105 10.39 0.68 -2.14
CA PHE A 105 10.52 1.80 -3.06
C PHE A 105 11.91 2.40 -3.08
N GLY A 106 12.57 2.55 -1.93
CA GLY A 106 13.91 3.11 -1.83
C GLY A 106 14.96 2.34 -2.64
N ILE A 107 14.77 1.04 -2.78
CA ILE A 107 15.68 0.15 -3.53
C ILE A 107 15.07 -0.25 -4.88
N GLY A 108 13.84 -0.75 -4.88
CA GLY A 108 13.19 -1.31 -6.06
C GLY A 108 12.91 -0.28 -7.14
N ALA A 109 12.48 0.93 -6.78
CA ALA A 109 12.14 1.95 -7.77
C ALA A 109 13.37 2.49 -8.52
N PRO A 110 14.47 2.91 -7.87
CA PRO A 110 15.68 3.31 -8.58
C PRO A 110 16.25 2.19 -9.48
N LEU A 111 16.28 0.95 -8.99
CA LEU A 111 16.74 -0.19 -9.77
C LEU A 111 15.83 -0.44 -10.98
N GLY A 112 14.52 -0.37 -10.83
CA GLY A 112 13.56 -0.53 -11.92
C GLY A 112 13.68 0.56 -12.98
N MET A 113 13.78 1.83 -12.55
CA MET A 113 14.02 2.95 -13.47
C MET A 113 15.32 2.82 -14.23
N LEU A 114 16.42 2.49 -13.52
CA LEU A 114 17.74 2.37 -14.13
C LEU A 114 17.79 1.21 -15.13
N ALA A 115 17.21 0.06 -14.81
CA ALA A 115 17.13 -1.09 -15.69
C ALA A 115 16.36 -0.77 -16.97
N ALA A 116 15.18 -0.16 -16.85
CA ALA A 116 14.35 0.23 -17.98
C ALA A 116 15.02 1.28 -18.88
N TYR A 117 15.78 2.20 -18.30
CA TYR A 117 16.48 3.26 -19.04
C TYR A 117 17.73 2.73 -19.77
N ARG A 118 18.58 1.93 -19.09
CA ARG A 118 19.82 1.40 -19.66
C ARG A 118 19.59 0.28 -20.64
N ARG A 119 18.55 -0.54 -20.41
CA ARG A 119 18.24 -1.73 -21.24
C ARG A 119 19.41 -2.71 -21.39
N GLY A 120 19.33 -3.57 -22.38
CA GLY A 120 20.40 -4.52 -22.72
C GLY A 120 20.71 -5.55 -21.62
N THR A 121 21.95 -5.98 -21.53
CA THR A 121 22.42 -7.04 -20.61
C THR A 121 22.19 -6.68 -19.14
N PHE A 122 22.36 -5.39 -18.77
CA PHE A 122 22.12 -4.93 -17.41
C PHE A 122 20.67 -5.16 -16.96
N ASP A 123 19.73 -4.78 -17.82
CA ASP A 123 18.31 -5.00 -17.58
C ASP A 123 17.97 -6.49 -17.53
N ALA A 124 18.52 -7.28 -18.45
CA ALA A 124 18.27 -8.73 -18.51
C ALA A 124 18.73 -9.43 -17.20
N VAL A 125 19.96 -9.16 -16.76
CA VAL A 125 20.50 -9.76 -15.53
C VAL A 125 19.71 -9.35 -14.31
N LEU A 126 19.46 -8.04 -14.14
CA LEU A 126 18.76 -7.53 -12.97
C LEU A 126 17.30 -8.02 -12.93
N SER A 127 16.62 -8.05 -14.08
CA SER A 127 15.26 -8.61 -14.18
C SER A 127 15.23 -10.09 -13.85
N THR A 128 16.21 -10.87 -14.33
CA THR A 128 16.30 -12.30 -14.00
C THR A 128 16.42 -12.50 -12.49
N VAL A 129 17.31 -11.75 -11.82
CA VAL A 129 17.47 -11.83 -10.37
C VAL A 129 16.15 -11.50 -9.66
N MET A 130 15.48 -10.41 -10.05
CA MET A 130 14.22 -10.00 -9.43
C MET A 130 13.10 -11.02 -9.68
N TYR A 131 13.05 -11.65 -10.85
CA TYR A 131 12.04 -12.68 -11.15
C TYR A 131 12.30 -13.98 -10.40
N VAL A 132 13.56 -14.35 -10.14
CA VAL A 132 13.90 -15.48 -9.26
C VAL A 132 13.34 -15.23 -7.84
N PHE A 133 13.51 -14.01 -7.30
CA PHE A 133 12.90 -13.67 -6.01
C PHE A 133 11.36 -13.73 -6.05
N LEU A 134 10.72 -13.29 -7.13
CA LEU A 134 9.26 -13.35 -7.29
C LEU A 134 8.73 -14.78 -7.49
N ALA A 135 9.56 -15.73 -7.92
CA ALA A 135 9.16 -17.13 -8.04
C ALA A 135 8.89 -17.78 -6.68
N PHE A 136 9.50 -17.25 -5.61
CA PHE A 136 9.22 -17.71 -4.25
C PHE A 136 8.01 -16.95 -3.69
N PRO A 137 6.99 -17.64 -3.13
CA PRO A 137 5.89 -16.99 -2.44
C PRO A 137 6.42 -16.13 -1.29
N ALA A 138 6.18 -14.80 -1.37
CA ALA A 138 6.72 -13.83 -0.41
C ALA A 138 6.36 -14.19 1.05
N ILE A 139 5.14 -14.70 1.27
CA ILE A 139 4.70 -15.12 2.61
C ILE A 139 5.55 -16.27 3.16
N ILE A 140 5.86 -17.28 2.34
CA ILE A 140 6.66 -18.43 2.78
C ILE A 140 8.09 -17.98 3.11
N ALA A 141 8.70 -17.16 2.25
CA ALA A 141 10.03 -16.62 2.49
C ALA A 141 10.08 -15.78 3.78
N THR A 142 9.05 -14.94 4.01
CA THR A 142 8.95 -14.10 5.20
C THR A 142 8.79 -14.95 6.47
N ILE A 143 7.92 -15.95 6.45
CA ILE A 143 7.73 -16.92 7.56
C ILE A 143 9.06 -17.61 7.87
N ALA A 144 9.74 -18.15 6.86
CA ALA A 144 11.01 -18.86 7.05
C ALA A 144 12.04 -17.96 7.74
N VAL A 145 12.26 -16.75 7.23
CA VAL A 145 13.26 -15.83 7.82
C VAL A 145 12.89 -15.42 9.24
N LEU A 146 11.63 -15.04 9.49
CA LEU A 146 11.18 -14.60 10.82
C LEU A 146 11.16 -15.71 11.87
N SER A 147 10.98 -16.97 11.45
CA SER A 147 11.01 -18.13 12.36
C SER A 147 12.41 -18.36 12.95
N PHE A 148 13.46 -18.08 12.19
CA PHE A 148 14.84 -18.24 12.65
C PHE A 148 15.41 -16.95 13.30
N TRP A 149 14.79 -15.80 13.10
CA TRP A 149 15.34 -14.53 13.56
C TRP A 149 14.71 -14.03 14.88
N THR A 150 15.03 -14.68 15.97
CA THR A 150 14.57 -14.33 17.33
C THR A 150 15.59 -13.49 18.11
N PRO A 151 15.19 -12.62 19.07
CA PRO A 151 13.82 -12.23 19.39
C PRO A 151 13.21 -11.38 18.27
N ARG A 152 11.88 -11.42 18.15
CA ARG A 152 11.14 -10.63 17.16
C ARG A 152 11.07 -9.17 17.58
N SER A 153 11.24 -8.28 16.61
CA SER A 153 11.07 -6.84 16.81
C SER A 153 10.40 -6.24 15.59
N LEU A 154 9.76 -5.10 15.77
CA LEU A 154 9.09 -4.34 14.71
C LEU A 154 10.04 -4.10 13.52
N LEU A 155 11.28 -3.66 13.81
CA LEU A 155 12.29 -3.38 12.78
C LEU A 155 12.63 -4.62 11.93
N LYS A 156 12.75 -5.80 12.56
CA LYS A 156 13.04 -7.04 11.81
C LYS A 156 11.91 -7.39 10.84
N ILE A 157 10.65 -7.22 11.27
CA ILE A 157 9.49 -7.44 10.42
C ILE A 157 9.50 -6.46 9.25
N ILE A 158 9.72 -5.16 9.52
CA ILE A 158 9.84 -4.12 8.49
C ILE A 158 10.91 -4.47 7.46
N VAL A 159 12.09 -4.89 7.91
CA VAL A 159 13.21 -5.20 7.02
C VAL A 159 12.91 -6.43 6.16
N VAL A 160 12.42 -7.52 6.76
CA VAL A 160 12.14 -8.76 6.03
C VAL A 160 11.03 -8.57 4.99
N VAL A 161 9.93 -7.94 5.39
CA VAL A 161 8.80 -7.64 4.49
C VAL A 161 9.22 -6.61 3.44
N GLY A 162 10.04 -5.62 3.82
CA GLY A 162 10.55 -4.60 2.91
C GLY A 162 11.45 -5.17 1.82
N ILE A 163 12.34 -6.09 2.17
CA ILE A 163 13.18 -6.82 1.20
C ILE A 163 12.31 -7.65 0.25
N ALA A 164 11.29 -8.32 0.77
CA ALA A 164 10.35 -9.08 -0.04
C ALA A 164 9.52 -8.20 -1.00
N ALA A 165 9.32 -6.92 -0.67
CA ALA A 165 8.62 -5.95 -1.52
C ALA A 165 9.48 -5.41 -2.68
N ILE A 166 10.83 -5.44 -2.59
CA ILE A 166 11.74 -4.88 -3.60
C ILE A 166 11.44 -5.40 -5.01
N PRO A 167 11.35 -6.72 -5.27
CA PRO A 167 11.16 -7.23 -6.62
C PRO A 167 9.83 -6.82 -7.24
N LEU A 168 8.79 -6.69 -6.42
CA LEU A 168 7.47 -6.28 -6.87
C LEU A 168 7.46 -4.80 -7.28
N VAL A 169 8.04 -3.93 -6.46
CA VAL A 169 8.21 -2.49 -6.77
C VAL A 169 9.08 -2.31 -8.01
N TYR A 170 10.21 -3.03 -8.09
CA TYR A 170 11.08 -3.05 -9.26
C TYR A 170 10.28 -3.34 -10.54
N ARG A 171 9.50 -4.41 -10.55
CA ARG A 171 8.73 -4.84 -11.73
C ARG A 171 7.75 -3.77 -12.19
N VAL A 172 7.02 -3.15 -11.27
CA VAL A 172 6.01 -2.13 -11.60
C VAL A 172 6.68 -0.86 -12.11
N ILE A 173 7.68 -0.36 -11.42
CA ILE A 173 8.38 0.88 -11.80
C ILE A 173 9.18 0.68 -13.09
N ARG A 174 9.80 -0.49 -13.27
CA ARG A 174 10.45 -0.83 -14.55
C ARG A 174 9.46 -0.80 -15.70
N GLY A 175 8.29 -1.44 -15.56
CA GLY A 175 7.24 -1.45 -16.60
C GLY A 175 6.75 -0.03 -16.91
N ALA A 176 6.48 0.79 -15.91
CA ALA A 176 6.10 2.18 -16.09
C ALA A 176 7.19 2.98 -16.81
N THR A 177 8.46 2.82 -16.41
CA THR A 177 9.58 3.55 -17.02
C THR A 177 9.81 3.16 -18.48
N LEU A 178 9.63 1.89 -18.86
CA LEU A 178 9.75 1.43 -20.23
C LEU A 178 8.79 2.17 -21.18
N ASN A 179 7.58 2.50 -20.73
CA ASN A 179 6.58 3.23 -21.50
C ASN A 179 7.00 4.68 -21.77
N PHE A 180 7.76 5.31 -20.86
CA PHE A 180 8.22 6.70 -21.02
C PHE A 180 9.61 6.82 -21.63
N ALA A 181 10.49 5.82 -21.44
CA ALA A 181 11.88 5.88 -21.84
C ALA A 181 12.10 6.00 -23.37
N THR A 182 11.08 5.72 -24.18
CA THR A 182 11.09 5.83 -25.65
C THR A 182 10.35 7.05 -26.19
N ARG A 183 9.76 7.87 -25.32
CA ARG A 183 9.00 9.05 -25.73
C ARG A 183 9.91 10.16 -26.28
N ASP A 184 9.38 10.99 -27.16
CA ASP A 184 10.09 12.05 -27.88
C ASP A 184 10.79 13.03 -26.95
N PHE A 185 10.19 13.37 -25.80
CA PHE A 185 10.82 14.26 -24.82
C PHE A 185 12.13 13.71 -24.25
N VAL A 186 12.23 12.36 -24.07
CA VAL A 186 13.48 11.69 -23.63
C VAL A 186 14.52 11.74 -24.74
N VAL A 187 14.10 11.50 -25.98
CA VAL A 187 14.97 11.56 -27.15
C VAL A 187 15.49 12.99 -27.36
N ALA A 188 14.62 13.98 -27.27
CA ALA A 188 14.98 15.40 -27.37
C ALA A 188 15.99 15.81 -26.29
N ALA A 189 15.78 15.37 -25.03
CA ALA A 189 16.72 15.64 -23.95
C ALA A 189 18.11 15.01 -24.22
N LYS A 190 18.16 13.78 -24.77
CA LYS A 190 19.43 13.14 -25.18
C LYS A 190 20.14 13.90 -26.26
N VAL A 191 19.43 14.36 -27.32
CA VAL A 191 19.99 15.13 -28.43
C VAL A 191 20.55 16.47 -27.93
N GLN A 192 19.91 17.07 -26.92
CA GLN A 192 20.40 18.29 -26.26
C GLN A 192 21.59 18.06 -25.31
N GLY A 193 22.11 16.84 -25.22
CA GLY A 193 23.28 16.52 -24.40
C GLY A 193 22.96 16.37 -22.89
N ALA A 194 21.70 16.11 -22.51
CA ALA A 194 21.36 15.85 -21.13
C ALA A 194 22.04 14.57 -20.61
N THR A 195 22.58 14.65 -19.39
CA THR A 195 23.18 13.50 -18.73
C THR A 195 22.12 12.49 -18.32
N ASP A 196 22.49 11.20 -18.19
CA ASP A 196 21.58 10.13 -17.76
C ASP A 196 20.87 10.46 -16.44
N ARG A 197 21.61 11.02 -15.46
CA ARG A 197 21.05 11.45 -14.18
C ARG A 197 19.97 12.51 -14.37
N ARG A 198 20.18 13.48 -15.26
CA ARG A 198 19.19 14.53 -15.53
C ARG A 198 17.93 13.91 -16.15
N ILE A 199 18.10 13.00 -17.11
CA ILE A 199 16.98 12.33 -17.77
C ILE A 199 16.17 11.51 -16.75
N LEU A 200 16.85 10.69 -15.93
CA LEU A 200 16.17 9.88 -14.90
C LEU A 200 15.39 10.75 -13.89
N MET A 201 16.00 11.84 -13.40
CA MET A 201 15.42 12.61 -12.30
C MET A 201 14.44 13.70 -12.75
N LYS A 202 14.64 14.28 -13.94
CA LYS A 202 13.83 15.44 -14.40
C LYS A 202 12.81 15.07 -15.47
N GLU A 203 13.11 14.02 -16.28
CA GLU A 203 12.23 13.63 -17.37
C GLU A 203 11.41 12.37 -17.02
N LEU A 204 12.05 11.33 -16.49
CA LEU A 204 11.40 10.05 -16.23
C LEU A 204 10.70 10.01 -14.86
N LEU A 205 11.39 10.40 -13.78
CA LEU A 205 10.83 10.33 -12.43
C LEU A 205 9.49 11.07 -12.27
N PRO A 206 9.32 12.32 -12.76
CA PRO A 206 8.04 13.02 -12.61
C PRO A 206 6.88 12.33 -13.33
N ASN A 207 7.16 11.65 -14.46
CA ASN A 207 6.17 10.92 -15.24
C ASN A 207 5.84 9.53 -14.65
N VAL A 208 6.81 8.88 -14.02
CA VAL A 208 6.65 7.57 -13.36
C VAL A 208 6.09 7.70 -11.94
N ALA A 209 6.35 8.81 -11.26
CA ALA A 209 5.96 9.03 -9.87
C ALA A 209 4.46 8.87 -9.60
N PRO A 210 3.52 9.35 -10.45
CA PRO A 210 2.09 9.16 -10.23
C PRO A 210 1.70 7.66 -10.18
N ILE A 211 2.26 6.85 -11.07
CA ILE A 211 2.05 5.40 -11.09
C ILE A 211 2.67 4.77 -9.83
N GLY A 212 3.86 5.24 -9.45
CA GLY A 212 4.53 4.83 -8.22
C GLY A 212 3.71 5.13 -6.96
N VAL A 213 3.15 6.34 -6.84
CA VAL A 213 2.32 6.73 -5.69
C VAL A 213 1.05 5.87 -5.60
N SER A 214 0.38 5.65 -6.73
CA SER A 214 -0.80 4.76 -6.76
C SER A 214 -0.44 3.35 -6.32
N PHE A 215 0.69 2.84 -6.79
CA PHE A 215 1.19 1.52 -6.40
C PHE A 215 1.65 1.46 -4.94
N LEU A 216 2.21 2.55 -4.39
CA LEU A 216 2.57 2.66 -2.98
C LEU A 216 1.35 2.42 -2.06
N LEU A 217 0.22 3.04 -2.36
CA LEU A 217 -1.00 2.89 -1.56
C LEU A 217 -1.52 1.45 -1.57
N ILE A 218 -1.57 0.83 -2.77
CA ILE A 218 -1.96 -0.58 -2.93
C ILE A 218 -0.94 -1.49 -2.22
N GLY A 219 0.34 -1.17 -2.32
CA GLY A 219 1.42 -1.89 -1.65
C GLY A 219 1.32 -1.83 -0.12
N VAL A 220 1.01 -0.65 0.44
CA VAL A 220 0.75 -0.50 1.88
C VAL A 220 -0.41 -1.41 2.30
N ALA A 221 -1.53 -1.43 1.57
CA ALA A 221 -2.64 -2.33 1.86
C ALA A 221 -2.22 -3.82 1.82
N THR A 222 -1.43 -4.20 0.81
CA THR A 222 -0.90 -5.57 0.68
C THR A 222 -0.02 -5.95 1.87
N VAL A 223 0.85 -5.03 2.32
CA VAL A 223 1.74 -5.29 3.47
C VAL A 223 0.97 -5.36 4.78
N VAL A 224 -0.08 -4.54 4.99
CA VAL A 224 -0.96 -4.67 6.17
C VAL A 224 -1.62 -6.05 6.20
N THR A 225 -2.08 -6.55 5.05
CA THR A 225 -2.65 -7.90 4.95
C THR A 225 -1.61 -8.98 5.27
N LEU A 226 -0.38 -8.82 4.77
CA LEU A 226 0.73 -9.74 5.05
C LEU A 226 1.11 -9.73 6.54
N GLU A 227 1.21 -8.52 7.15
CA GLU A 227 1.48 -8.36 8.59
C GLU A 227 0.39 -9.02 9.42
N GLY A 228 -0.89 -8.79 9.07
CA GLY A 228 -2.02 -9.44 9.73
C GLY A 228 -1.95 -10.97 9.66
N THR A 229 -1.55 -11.52 8.51
CA THR A 229 -1.35 -12.97 8.35
C THR A 229 -0.16 -13.47 9.19
N LEU A 230 0.95 -12.74 9.23
CA LEU A 230 2.10 -13.07 10.08
C LEU A 230 1.73 -12.98 11.57
N ALA A 231 0.93 -12.00 11.96
CA ALA A 231 0.42 -11.85 13.31
C ALA A 231 -0.47 -13.02 13.71
N PHE A 232 -1.37 -13.43 12.81
CA PHE A 232 -2.20 -14.61 12.98
C PHE A 232 -1.38 -15.91 13.21
N LEU A 233 -0.25 -16.02 12.54
CA LEU A 233 0.70 -17.13 12.73
C LEU A 233 1.65 -16.95 13.93
N GLY A 234 1.45 -15.88 14.72
CA GLY A 234 2.31 -15.54 15.85
C GLY A 234 3.70 -15.06 15.44
N LEU A 235 3.90 -14.59 14.21
CA LEU A 235 5.19 -14.17 13.66
C LEU A 235 5.34 -12.64 13.53
N SER A 236 4.36 -11.85 14.01
CA SER A 236 4.44 -10.41 14.11
C SER A 236 5.00 -9.96 15.47
N VAL A 237 4.66 -8.74 15.91
CA VAL A 237 5.07 -8.22 17.21
C VAL A 237 4.57 -9.11 18.34
N THR A 238 5.38 -9.26 19.38
CA THR A 238 5.03 -10.11 20.53
C THR A 238 4.01 -9.42 21.44
N ALA A 239 3.10 -10.21 22.00
CA ALA A 239 2.25 -9.75 23.09
C ALA A 239 3.10 -9.13 24.23
N PRO A 240 2.60 -8.09 24.92
CA PRO A 240 1.25 -7.57 24.91
C PRO A 240 0.98 -6.44 23.87
N THR A 241 1.93 -6.13 22.99
CA THR A 241 1.81 -5.05 21.99
C THR A 241 0.64 -5.33 21.04
N PRO A 242 -0.37 -4.44 20.95
CA PRO A 242 -1.48 -4.65 20.05
C PRO A 242 -1.06 -4.41 18.58
N SER A 243 -1.53 -5.25 17.67
CA SER A 243 -1.69 -4.97 16.23
C SER A 243 -3.06 -5.51 15.82
N TRP A 244 -3.61 -5.02 14.72
CA TRP A 244 -4.92 -5.52 14.27
C TRP A 244 -4.90 -7.05 14.07
N GLY A 245 -3.83 -7.58 13.48
CA GLY A 245 -3.68 -9.02 13.28
C GLY A 245 -3.56 -9.82 14.58
N ASN A 246 -2.80 -9.33 15.57
CA ASN A 246 -2.70 -9.97 16.87
C ASN A 246 -4.05 -10.00 17.61
N MET A 247 -4.80 -8.89 17.57
CA MET A 247 -6.13 -8.82 18.19
C MET A 247 -7.10 -9.83 17.57
N ILE A 248 -7.07 -9.98 16.24
CA ILE A 248 -7.89 -10.98 15.54
C ILE A 248 -7.47 -12.40 15.98
N ASN A 249 -6.18 -12.68 16.06
CA ASN A 249 -5.68 -13.98 16.51
C ASN A 249 -6.08 -14.27 17.98
N GLU A 250 -5.86 -13.30 18.89
CA GLU A 250 -6.24 -13.45 20.30
C GLU A 250 -7.74 -13.74 20.49
N SER A 251 -8.60 -13.22 19.60
CA SER A 251 -10.06 -13.37 19.68
C SER A 251 -10.58 -14.76 19.30
N LEU A 252 -9.79 -15.60 18.64
CA LEU A 252 -10.25 -16.89 18.07
C LEU A 252 -10.83 -17.83 19.14
N ASN A 253 -10.22 -17.89 20.31
CA ASN A 253 -10.65 -18.77 21.39
C ASN A 253 -12.01 -18.39 21.98
N ASN A 254 -12.41 -17.13 21.80
CA ASN A 254 -13.66 -16.56 22.34
C ASN A 254 -14.68 -16.18 21.26
N LEU A 255 -14.44 -16.57 20.00
CA LEU A 255 -15.22 -16.11 18.85
C LEU A 255 -16.72 -16.46 18.95
N GLN A 256 -17.06 -17.62 19.49
CA GLN A 256 -18.46 -18.06 19.62
C GLN A 256 -19.20 -17.29 20.72
N ALA A 257 -18.55 -17.01 21.84
CA ALA A 257 -19.15 -16.31 22.97
C ALA A 257 -19.13 -14.79 22.80
N ASN A 258 -18.05 -14.25 22.23
CA ASN A 258 -17.76 -12.82 22.19
C ASN A 258 -17.26 -12.41 20.78
N PRO A 259 -18.11 -12.47 19.74
CA PRO A 259 -17.70 -12.24 18.36
C PRO A 259 -17.18 -10.81 18.09
N TRP A 260 -17.57 -9.82 18.90
CA TRP A 260 -17.09 -8.44 18.75
C TRP A 260 -15.57 -8.29 18.92
N LEU A 261 -14.93 -9.20 19.67
CA LEU A 261 -13.47 -9.22 19.85
C LEU A 261 -12.73 -9.35 18.49
N ALA A 262 -13.31 -10.11 17.57
CA ALA A 262 -12.79 -10.26 16.20
C ALA A 262 -13.36 -9.22 15.23
N ILE A 263 -14.65 -8.92 15.33
CA ILE A 263 -15.37 -8.08 14.36
C ILE A 263 -14.80 -6.66 14.34
N PHE A 264 -14.54 -6.03 15.48
CA PHE A 264 -14.09 -4.65 15.52
C PHE A 264 -12.69 -4.44 14.96
N PRO A 265 -11.65 -5.21 15.34
CA PRO A 265 -10.33 -5.06 14.71
C PRO A 265 -10.33 -5.48 13.23
N SER A 266 -11.11 -6.50 12.85
CA SER A 266 -11.27 -6.89 11.44
C SER A 266 -11.96 -5.80 10.62
N ALA A 267 -12.98 -5.16 11.14
CA ALA A 267 -13.67 -4.05 10.47
C ALA A 267 -12.74 -2.84 10.30
N ALA A 268 -11.97 -2.48 11.33
CA ALA A 268 -11.01 -1.39 11.26
C ALA A 268 -9.95 -1.65 10.18
N MET A 269 -9.36 -2.84 10.17
CA MET A 269 -8.40 -3.28 9.18
C MET A 269 -9.02 -3.31 7.77
N CYS A 270 -10.20 -3.92 7.60
CA CYS A 270 -10.88 -4.03 6.31
C CYS A 270 -11.19 -2.64 5.72
N LEU A 271 -11.76 -1.72 6.50
CA LEU A 271 -12.04 -0.37 6.06
C LEU A 271 -10.77 0.40 5.67
N PHE A 272 -9.67 0.19 6.40
CA PHE A 272 -8.38 0.79 6.06
C PHE A 272 -7.84 0.25 4.73
N LEU A 273 -7.88 -1.07 4.52
CA LEU A 273 -7.45 -1.72 3.28
C LEU A 273 -8.30 -1.28 2.07
N LEU A 274 -9.63 -1.27 2.23
CA LEU A 274 -10.55 -0.83 1.17
C LEU A 274 -10.32 0.62 0.80
N SER A 275 -10.09 1.49 1.80
CA SER A 275 -9.81 2.91 1.56
C SER A 275 -8.51 3.12 0.80
N LEU A 276 -7.42 2.42 1.16
CA LEU A 276 -6.13 2.50 0.46
C LEU A 276 -6.25 2.03 -1.00
N ASN A 277 -6.87 0.87 -1.22
CA ASN A 277 -7.06 0.33 -2.57
C ASN A 277 -7.93 1.28 -3.42
N PHE A 278 -9.05 1.76 -2.87
CA PHE A 278 -9.93 2.67 -3.59
C PHE A 278 -9.24 3.98 -3.99
N ILE A 279 -8.46 4.58 -3.08
CA ILE A 279 -7.69 5.79 -3.38
C ILE A 279 -6.61 5.49 -4.42
N GLY A 280 -5.88 4.39 -4.27
CA GLY A 280 -4.85 3.95 -5.22
C GLY A 280 -5.40 3.79 -6.64
N ASP A 281 -6.54 3.11 -6.79
CA ASP A 281 -7.21 2.90 -8.08
C ASP A 281 -7.73 4.22 -8.68
N ARG A 282 -8.26 5.11 -7.84
CA ARG A 282 -8.74 6.42 -8.30
C ARG A 282 -7.59 7.32 -8.76
N LEU A 283 -6.48 7.32 -8.07
CA LEU A 283 -5.29 8.05 -8.50
C LEU A 283 -4.76 7.50 -9.81
N ARG A 284 -4.62 6.17 -9.92
CA ARG A 284 -4.19 5.52 -11.16
C ARG A 284 -5.08 5.91 -12.34
N SER A 285 -6.40 5.76 -12.21
CA SER A 285 -7.34 6.11 -13.28
C SER A 285 -7.34 7.60 -13.65
N HIS A 286 -7.01 8.47 -12.71
CA HIS A 286 -6.91 9.91 -12.97
C HIS A 286 -5.67 10.25 -13.81
N TYR A 287 -4.56 9.58 -13.56
CA TYR A 287 -3.31 9.80 -14.29
C TYR A 287 -3.28 9.09 -15.65
N ASP A 288 -3.83 7.87 -15.77
CA ASP A 288 -3.95 7.15 -17.06
C ASP A 288 -4.74 7.97 -18.11
N ILE A 289 -5.78 8.71 -17.69
CA ILE A 289 -6.58 9.57 -18.58
C ILE A 289 -5.77 10.80 -19.06
N SER A 290 -4.83 11.29 -18.28
CA SER A 290 -4.01 12.45 -18.68
C SER A 290 -2.95 12.09 -19.73
N GLU A 291 -2.54 10.82 -19.81
CA GLU A 291 -1.54 10.34 -20.79
C GLU A 291 -2.11 10.20 -22.20
N ILE A 292 -3.44 9.99 -22.35
CA ILE A 292 -4.09 9.87 -23.66
C ILE A 292 -4.15 11.25 -24.40
N LYS A 293 -3.82 12.34 -23.72
CA LYS A 293 -3.88 13.72 -24.27
C LYS A 293 -2.55 14.26 -24.80
N LEU A 294 -1.47 13.50 -24.77
CA LEU A 294 -0.15 13.84 -25.30
C LEU A 294 0.23 12.92 -26.46
#